data_beb400af8415f0a975fc8ded81a49ef4
#
_entry.id   beb400af8415f0a975fc8ded81a49ef4
#
_cell.length_a   1.000
_cell.length_b   1.000
_cell.length_c   1.000
_cell.angle_alpha   90.00
_cell.angle_beta   90.00
_cell.angle_gamma   90.00
#
_symmetry.space_group_name_H-M   'P 1'
#
loop_
_entity.id
_entity.type
_entity.pdbx_description
1 polymer ?
#
loop_
_entity_poly.entity_id
_entity_poly.type
_entity_poly.pdbx_seq_one_letter_code
_entity_poly.pdbx_strand_id
1 'polypeptide(L)'
;MLCGMTSHTGTADTAPATTGSCPVRLTPELVEDPVGAYAGFRTRPELPEVVLPGLQTPARLVTRYAEVKAALTEPRLVRDRSRVPGGADGADPQAELMEAALGGFPAEYARYVAGHLALLDGPAHARLRTPLTRAFTAGRIAALRSFVERTADDLLRALAARGEADLLGEFAYPLATVVVCELVGVEEDDRDRVCAWIHDFACGDGSRTVDGLAGIVDYTKELIARRRAAPTEDLVSALIGAGRDGGEPLTEDELVSVVFLLISTGITPPALFLAHAVLALFDHPEQLAALRADPALLGRAVPELLRRVSLVRIGASMYATEDFEFAGTTLKKGETVTVALLAANHDAEEYGETADRLDITREFGRGDGHLAFGHGAHYCLGAALGRLVTSVVLDQVLVRRPGTALAVGRDELEFGHWPGDGFHLLRLPVRF
;
A
#
# COMPACT_ATOMS: atom_id res chain seq x y z
N MET A 1 17.23 18.37 -18.02
CA MET A 1 16.92 19.81 -18.03
C MET A 1 16.01 20.09 -16.84
N LEU A 2 16.52 20.87 -15.91
CA LEU A 2 15.89 21.20 -14.63
C LEU A 2 14.60 22.02 -14.86
N CYS A 3 13.47 21.56 -14.29
CA CYS A 3 12.26 22.34 -14.19
C CYS A 3 12.26 23.07 -12.85
N GLY A 4 12.07 24.41 -12.92
CA GLY A 4 12.36 25.35 -11.85
C GLY A 4 11.46 25.20 -10.61
N MET A 5 12.12 25.24 -9.47
CA MET A 5 11.52 25.42 -8.15
C MET A 5 11.15 26.90 -7.96
N THR A 6 9.87 27.18 -7.74
CA THR A 6 9.44 28.44 -7.15
C THR A 6 9.05 28.20 -5.70
N SER A 7 9.87 28.72 -4.80
CA SER A 7 9.60 28.81 -3.37
C SER A 7 8.49 29.84 -3.10
N HIS A 8 7.37 29.41 -2.51
CA HIS A 8 6.43 30.32 -1.86
C HIS A 8 6.34 29.98 -0.37
N THR A 9 6.89 30.87 0.44
CA THR A 9 6.61 30.99 1.87
C THR A 9 5.24 31.64 2.04
N GLY A 10 4.22 30.83 2.33
CA GLY A 10 2.88 31.31 2.68
C GLY A 10 2.61 31.08 4.16
N THR A 11 2.41 32.16 4.89
CA THR A 11 1.95 32.20 6.28
C THR A 11 0.57 31.55 6.40
N ALA A 12 0.41 30.66 7.39
CA ALA A 12 -0.85 30.03 7.73
C ALA A 12 -1.88 31.10 8.17
N ASP A 13 -2.93 31.29 7.40
CA ASP A 13 -4.06 32.13 7.72
C ASP A 13 -5.14 31.29 8.41
N THR A 14 -5.32 31.50 9.70
CA THR A 14 -6.38 30.90 10.52
C THR A 14 -7.61 31.78 10.44
N ALA A 15 -8.58 31.44 9.57
CA ALA A 15 -9.88 32.12 9.53
C ALA A 15 -11.03 31.19 9.97
N PRO A 16 -12.07 31.73 10.61
CA PRO A 16 -13.13 30.95 11.27
C PRO A 16 -14.22 30.46 10.31
N ALA A 17 -14.88 29.38 10.73
CA ALA A 17 -15.91 28.64 10.02
C ALA A 17 -17.16 29.48 9.71
N THR A 18 -17.59 29.43 8.44
CA THR A 18 -18.97 29.76 8.02
C THR A 18 -19.58 28.54 7.32
N THR A 19 -20.83 28.25 7.61
CA THR A 19 -21.66 27.19 7.03
C THR A 19 -21.71 27.34 5.50
N GLY A 20 -21.12 26.35 4.81
CA GLY A 20 -20.90 26.37 3.38
C GLY A 20 -19.40 26.42 3.04
N SER A 21 -18.56 25.72 3.79
CA SER A 21 -17.09 25.79 3.60
C SER A 21 -16.68 25.11 2.29
N CYS A 22 -15.91 25.84 1.50
CA CYS A 22 -15.16 25.28 0.38
C CYS A 22 -14.37 24.05 0.84
N PRO A 23 -14.28 22.98 0.01
CA PRO A 23 -13.51 21.79 0.36
C PRO A 23 -12.08 22.14 0.75
N VAL A 24 -11.57 21.48 1.80
CA VAL A 24 -10.19 21.69 2.26
C VAL A 24 -9.23 20.98 1.31
N ARG A 25 -8.33 21.72 0.66
CA ARG A 25 -7.27 21.10 -0.15
C ARG A 25 -6.20 20.53 0.75
N LEU A 26 -6.02 19.22 0.71
CA LEU A 26 -4.91 18.56 1.37
C LEU A 26 -3.65 18.70 0.51
N THR A 27 -2.54 19.03 1.15
CA THR A 27 -1.21 18.93 0.55
C THR A 27 -0.53 17.65 1.00
N PRO A 28 0.54 17.17 0.34
CA PRO A 28 1.29 16.02 0.81
C PRO A 28 1.76 16.17 2.27
N GLU A 29 2.17 17.39 2.68
CA GLU A 29 2.59 17.69 4.05
C GLU A 29 1.45 17.50 5.07
N LEU A 30 0.23 17.91 4.71
CA LEU A 30 -0.94 17.71 5.56
C LEU A 30 -1.31 16.22 5.68
N VAL A 31 -1.16 15.45 4.60
CA VAL A 31 -1.39 13.99 4.62
C VAL A 31 -0.38 13.29 5.55
N GLU A 32 0.85 13.78 5.63
CA GLU A 32 1.92 13.24 6.49
C GLU A 32 1.85 13.73 7.95
N ASP A 33 0.93 14.63 8.29
CA ASP A 33 0.73 15.12 9.66
C ASP A 33 -0.51 14.49 10.32
N PRO A 34 -0.42 13.23 10.81
CA PRO A 34 -1.58 12.53 11.36
C PRO A 34 -2.05 13.09 12.69
N VAL A 35 -1.25 13.90 13.35
CA VAL A 35 -1.56 14.48 14.66
C VAL A 35 -2.07 15.92 14.52
N GLY A 36 -1.27 16.82 13.93
CA GLY A 36 -1.61 18.23 13.84
C GLY A 36 -2.72 18.53 12.84
N ALA A 37 -2.53 18.16 11.56
CA ALA A 37 -3.51 18.46 10.50
C ALA A 37 -4.85 17.76 10.74
N TYR A 38 -4.83 16.50 11.16
CA TYR A 38 -6.07 15.73 11.37
C TYR A 38 -6.76 16.00 12.71
N ALA A 39 -6.08 16.61 13.71
CA ALA A 39 -6.71 16.96 14.98
C ALA A 39 -7.95 17.86 14.76
N GLY A 40 -7.81 18.87 13.90
CA GLY A 40 -8.92 19.78 13.56
C GLY A 40 -10.09 19.08 12.87
N PHE A 41 -9.84 18.02 12.11
CA PHE A 41 -10.91 17.22 11.47
C PHE A 41 -11.62 16.32 12.47
N ARG A 42 -10.91 15.72 13.42
CA ARG A 42 -11.49 14.84 14.46
C ARG A 42 -12.44 15.57 15.40
N THR A 43 -12.25 16.88 15.62
CA THR A 43 -13.13 17.67 16.49
C THR A 43 -14.44 18.10 15.81
N ARG A 44 -14.57 17.95 14.50
CA ARG A 44 -15.80 18.32 13.76
C ARG A 44 -16.91 17.32 14.03
N PRO A 45 -18.17 17.79 14.14
CA PRO A 45 -19.32 16.91 14.28
C PRO A 45 -19.66 16.17 12.98
N GLU A 46 -19.24 16.70 11.83
CA GLU A 46 -19.48 16.16 10.49
C GLU A 46 -18.18 15.81 9.81
N LEU A 47 -18.23 14.88 8.85
CA LEU A 47 -17.10 14.51 8.01
C LEU A 47 -16.65 15.72 7.16
N PRO A 48 -15.39 16.12 7.23
CA PRO A 48 -14.87 17.21 6.39
C PRO A 48 -14.91 16.82 4.92
N GLU A 49 -15.21 17.79 4.08
CA GLU A 49 -15.05 17.69 2.64
C GLU A 49 -13.63 18.14 2.26
N VAL A 50 -12.90 17.27 1.57
CA VAL A 50 -11.49 17.48 1.21
C VAL A 50 -11.24 17.23 -0.26
N VAL A 51 -10.22 17.88 -0.81
CA VAL A 51 -9.63 17.55 -2.11
C VAL A 51 -8.25 16.97 -1.86
N LEU A 52 -8.01 15.74 -2.30
CA LEU A 52 -6.73 15.03 -2.09
C LEU A 52 -5.61 15.66 -2.93
N PRO A 53 -4.32 15.48 -2.54
CA PRO A 53 -3.18 16.03 -3.27
C PRO A 53 -3.21 15.64 -4.76
N GLY A 54 -3.05 16.62 -5.64
CA GLY A 54 -3.04 16.40 -7.10
C GLY A 54 -4.39 16.13 -7.75
N LEU A 55 -5.49 16.01 -6.98
CA LEU A 55 -6.84 15.80 -7.49
C LEU A 55 -7.65 17.11 -7.51
N GLN A 56 -8.81 17.10 -8.17
CA GLN A 56 -9.73 18.22 -8.24
C GLN A 56 -11.09 17.91 -7.59
N THR A 57 -11.48 16.64 -7.62
CA THR A 57 -12.79 16.20 -7.11
C THR A 57 -12.76 16.05 -5.59
N PRO A 58 -13.73 16.64 -4.87
CA PRO A 58 -13.83 16.50 -3.43
C PRO A 58 -14.37 15.12 -3.00
N ALA A 59 -14.01 14.74 -1.76
CA ALA A 59 -14.52 13.56 -1.08
C ALA A 59 -14.74 13.84 0.41
N ARG A 60 -15.66 13.12 1.06
CA ARG A 60 -15.78 13.10 2.52
C ARG A 60 -14.66 12.29 3.12
N LEU A 61 -13.97 12.83 4.12
CA LEU A 61 -12.82 12.20 4.75
C LEU A 61 -13.17 11.65 6.13
N VAL A 62 -13.00 10.33 6.32
CA VAL A 62 -13.16 9.65 7.61
C VAL A 62 -11.79 9.51 8.27
N THR A 63 -11.65 9.97 9.53
CA THR A 63 -10.32 10.08 10.19
C THR A 63 -10.21 9.34 11.52
N ARG A 64 -11.34 9.05 12.24
CA ARG A 64 -11.31 8.34 13.51
C ARG A 64 -11.23 6.84 13.29
N TYR A 65 -10.47 6.14 14.13
CA TYR A 65 -10.24 4.70 14.01
C TYR A 65 -11.52 3.88 13.91
N ALA A 66 -12.46 4.08 14.84
CA ALA A 66 -13.72 3.37 14.86
C ALA A 66 -14.59 3.64 13.62
N GLU A 67 -14.62 4.91 13.16
CA GLU A 67 -15.39 5.32 11.99
C GLU A 67 -14.77 4.78 10.69
N VAL A 68 -13.43 4.76 10.59
CA VAL A 68 -12.71 4.14 9.45
C VAL A 68 -13.02 2.66 9.35
N LYS A 69 -13.01 1.92 10.48
CA LYS A 69 -13.41 0.51 10.50
C LYS A 69 -14.86 0.34 10.05
N ALA A 70 -15.75 1.19 10.54
CA ALA A 70 -17.17 1.17 10.16
C ALA A 70 -17.34 1.46 8.66
N ALA A 71 -16.67 2.48 8.11
CA ALA A 71 -16.73 2.81 6.69
C ALA A 71 -16.25 1.65 5.80
N LEU A 72 -15.13 0.99 6.17
CA LEU A 72 -14.57 -0.13 5.40
C LEU A 72 -15.44 -1.41 5.43
N THR A 73 -16.47 -1.45 6.27
CA THR A 73 -17.44 -2.56 6.38
C THR A 73 -18.89 -2.14 6.13
N GLU A 74 -19.14 -0.88 5.82
CA GLU A 74 -20.49 -0.36 5.54
C GLU A 74 -20.96 -0.85 4.16
N PRO A 75 -22.02 -1.66 4.07
CA PRO A 75 -22.47 -2.24 2.81
C PRO A 75 -23.05 -1.22 1.82
N ARG A 76 -23.41 -0.01 2.29
CA ARG A 76 -23.88 1.11 1.46
C ARG A 76 -22.75 1.96 0.89
N LEU A 77 -21.51 1.71 1.29
CA LEU A 77 -20.30 2.28 0.70
C LEU A 77 -19.64 1.25 -0.22
N VAL A 78 -19.64 1.49 -1.51
CA VAL A 78 -19.10 0.58 -2.52
C VAL A 78 -17.89 1.20 -3.22
N ARG A 79 -16.94 0.39 -3.65
CA ARG A 79 -15.78 0.83 -4.46
C ARG A 79 -16.09 0.85 -5.94
N ASP A 80 -16.96 -0.04 -6.37
CA ASP A 80 -17.45 -0.10 -7.75
C ASP A 80 -18.57 0.92 -7.95
N ARG A 81 -18.22 2.06 -8.54
CA ARG A 81 -19.15 3.15 -8.82
C ARG A 81 -20.36 2.72 -9.65
N SER A 82 -20.21 1.72 -10.49
CA SER A 82 -21.32 1.20 -11.31
C SER A 82 -22.45 0.59 -10.48
N ARG A 83 -22.20 0.25 -9.22
CA ARG A 83 -23.17 -0.28 -8.29
C ARG A 83 -24.04 0.79 -7.60
N VAL A 84 -23.77 2.07 -7.81
CA VAL A 84 -24.64 3.14 -7.34
C VAL A 84 -25.92 3.13 -8.18
N PRO A 85 -27.12 2.92 -7.59
CA PRO A 85 -28.38 2.83 -8.32
C PRO A 85 -28.70 4.08 -9.13
N GLY A 86 -28.94 3.93 -10.45
CA GLY A 86 -29.18 5.05 -11.35
C GLY A 86 -27.91 5.78 -11.80
N GLY A 87 -26.74 5.24 -11.48
CA GLY A 87 -25.45 5.85 -11.73
C GLY A 87 -25.05 6.90 -10.70
N ALA A 88 -23.77 7.21 -10.64
CA ALA A 88 -23.25 8.35 -9.88
C ALA A 88 -22.91 9.47 -10.86
N ASP A 89 -23.64 10.56 -10.79
CA ASP A 89 -23.35 11.77 -11.57
C ASP A 89 -22.16 12.52 -10.99
N GLY A 90 -21.47 13.30 -11.82
CA GLY A 90 -20.40 14.20 -11.41
C GLY A 90 -18.99 13.63 -11.52
N ALA A 91 -18.03 14.41 -11.05
CA ALA A 91 -16.61 14.10 -11.08
C ALA A 91 -16.29 12.91 -10.15
N ASP A 92 -15.23 12.19 -10.48
CA ASP A 92 -14.83 10.94 -9.81
C ASP A 92 -13.34 10.98 -9.43
N PRO A 93 -13.00 11.09 -8.11
CA PRO A 93 -11.61 11.10 -7.67
C PRO A 93 -10.84 9.85 -8.07
N GLN A 94 -11.51 8.69 -8.12
CA GLN A 94 -10.88 7.44 -8.54
C GLN A 94 -10.57 7.45 -10.04
N ALA A 95 -11.47 8.00 -10.86
CA ALA A 95 -11.23 8.16 -12.29
C ALA A 95 -10.10 9.18 -12.56
N GLU A 96 -10.06 10.29 -11.80
CA GLU A 96 -8.95 11.26 -11.88
C GLU A 96 -7.61 10.59 -11.51
N LEU A 97 -7.59 9.80 -10.45
CA LEU A 97 -6.39 9.06 -10.03
C LEU A 97 -5.95 8.05 -11.10
N MET A 98 -6.92 7.32 -11.65
CA MET A 98 -6.66 6.35 -12.73
C MET A 98 -6.18 7.05 -14.01
N GLU A 99 -6.76 8.18 -14.37
CA GLU A 99 -6.32 8.97 -15.52
C GLU A 99 -4.90 9.52 -15.30
N ALA A 100 -4.61 10.03 -14.09
CA ALA A 100 -3.28 10.52 -13.74
C ALA A 100 -2.22 9.39 -13.76
N ALA A 101 -2.61 8.17 -13.34
CA ALA A 101 -1.71 7.02 -13.30
C ALA A 101 -1.58 6.30 -14.66
N LEU A 102 -2.66 6.26 -15.46
CA LEU A 102 -2.79 5.44 -16.65
C LEU A 102 -3.15 6.23 -17.91
N GLY A 103 -3.28 7.56 -17.83
CA GLY A 103 -3.58 8.42 -18.96
C GLY A 103 -2.56 8.20 -20.09
N GLY A 104 -3.05 7.77 -21.27
CA GLY A 104 -2.19 7.44 -22.41
C GLY A 104 -1.84 5.95 -22.56
N PHE A 105 -2.27 5.07 -21.64
CA PHE A 105 -2.10 3.64 -21.83
C PHE A 105 -3.03 3.09 -22.94
N PRO A 106 -2.55 2.15 -23.79
CA PRO A 106 -3.40 1.43 -24.70
C PRO A 106 -4.53 0.71 -23.96
N ALA A 107 -5.78 0.82 -24.46
CA ALA A 107 -6.96 0.24 -23.82
C ALA A 107 -6.85 -1.27 -23.61
N GLU A 108 -6.09 -1.96 -24.46
CA GLU A 108 -5.83 -3.40 -24.37
C GLU A 108 -5.06 -3.81 -23.11
N TYR A 109 -4.26 -2.90 -22.51
CA TYR A 109 -3.54 -3.11 -21.25
C TYR A 109 -4.26 -2.45 -20.07
N ALA A 110 -4.80 -1.24 -20.24
CA ALA A 110 -5.48 -0.49 -19.20
C ALA A 110 -6.65 -1.27 -18.57
N ARG A 111 -7.35 -2.11 -19.35
CA ARG A 111 -8.45 -2.97 -18.86
C ARG A 111 -8.03 -3.91 -17.72
N TYR A 112 -6.78 -4.39 -17.69
CA TYR A 112 -6.30 -5.29 -16.64
C TYR A 112 -6.04 -4.54 -15.33
N VAL A 113 -5.76 -3.25 -15.42
CA VAL A 113 -5.60 -2.37 -14.24
C VAL A 113 -6.96 -1.86 -13.75
N ALA A 114 -7.86 -1.46 -14.66
CA ALA A 114 -9.17 -0.94 -14.30
C ALA A 114 -10.12 -2.00 -13.71
N GLY A 115 -10.00 -3.26 -14.15
CA GLY A 115 -10.86 -4.38 -13.72
C GLY A 115 -10.35 -5.17 -12.52
N HIS A 116 -9.37 -4.66 -11.78
CA HIS A 116 -8.75 -5.47 -10.73
C HIS A 116 -9.61 -5.55 -9.44
N LEU A 117 -9.39 -6.64 -8.70
CA LEU A 117 -10.10 -7.04 -7.47
C LEU A 117 -10.32 -5.90 -6.46
N ALA A 118 -9.38 -4.96 -6.31
CA ALA A 118 -9.47 -3.92 -5.29
C ALA A 118 -10.56 -2.86 -5.58
N LEU A 119 -11.09 -2.81 -6.81
CA LEU A 119 -12.17 -1.91 -7.23
C LEU A 119 -13.54 -2.59 -7.34
N LEU A 120 -13.64 -3.88 -7.06
CA LEU A 120 -14.86 -4.66 -7.14
C LEU A 120 -15.52 -4.79 -5.76
N ASP A 121 -16.84 -5.05 -5.75
CA ASP A 121 -17.61 -5.30 -4.53
C ASP A 121 -18.53 -6.53 -4.66
N GLY A 122 -19.06 -6.97 -3.50
CA GLY A 122 -20.07 -8.01 -3.42
C GLY A 122 -19.70 -9.32 -4.11
N PRO A 123 -20.60 -9.93 -4.91
CA PRO A 123 -20.36 -11.22 -5.54
C PRO A 123 -19.18 -11.22 -6.52
N ALA A 124 -18.97 -10.13 -7.28
CA ALA A 124 -17.86 -10.01 -8.22
C ALA A 124 -16.51 -10.02 -7.49
N HIS A 125 -16.39 -9.24 -6.41
CA HIS A 125 -15.22 -9.27 -5.54
C HIS A 125 -15.01 -10.67 -4.92
N ALA A 126 -16.06 -11.25 -4.32
CA ALA A 126 -15.98 -12.54 -3.63
C ALA A 126 -15.53 -13.67 -4.59
N ARG A 127 -15.99 -13.63 -5.85
CA ARG A 127 -15.64 -14.61 -6.88
C ARG A 127 -14.13 -14.63 -7.15
N LEU A 128 -13.48 -13.48 -7.24
CA LEU A 128 -12.04 -13.39 -7.44
C LEU A 128 -11.25 -13.59 -6.13
N ARG A 129 -11.78 -13.08 -5.00
CA ARG A 129 -11.10 -13.12 -3.70
C ARG A 129 -11.01 -14.53 -3.11
N THR A 130 -12.07 -15.34 -3.26
CA THR A 130 -12.13 -16.67 -2.63
C THR A 130 -11.00 -17.61 -3.07
N PRO A 131 -10.72 -17.82 -4.39
CA PRO A 131 -9.60 -18.65 -4.82
C PRO A 131 -8.24 -18.10 -4.36
N LEU A 132 -8.07 -16.77 -4.37
CA LEU A 132 -6.86 -16.13 -3.85
C LEU A 132 -6.64 -16.44 -2.37
N THR A 133 -7.68 -16.26 -1.54
CA THR A 133 -7.59 -16.52 -0.09
C THR A 133 -7.24 -17.99 0.18
N ARG A 134 -7.76 -18.93 -0.60
CA ARG A 134 -7.43 -20.35 -0.51
C ARG A 134 -5.98 -20.64 -0.92
N ALA A 135 -5.44 -19.89 -1.86
CA ALA A 135 -4.06 -20.04 -2.33
C ALA A 135 -3.04 -19.39 -1.38
N PHE A 136 -3.40 -18.31 -0.67
CA PHE A 136 -2.57 -17.61 0.33
C PHE A 136 -2.70 -18.22 1.72
N THR A 137 -2.38 -19.51 1.87
CA THR A 137 -2.47 -20.17 3.18
C THR A 137 -1.32 -19.78 4.10
N ALA A 138 -1.57 -19.81 5.42
CA ALA A 138 -0.53 -19.59 6.43
C ALA A 138 0.65 -20.56 6.28
N GLY A 139 0.39 -21.82 5.90
CA GLY A 139 1.43 -22.83 5.65
C GLY A 139 2.32 -22.45 4.45
N ARG A 140 1.73 -22.00 3.30
CA ARG A 140 2.51 -21.56 2.14
C ARG A 140 3.37 -20.34 2.47
N ILE A 141 2.81 -19.35 3.19
CA ILE A 141 3.57 -18.18 3.61
C ILE A 141 4.69 -18.55 4.59
N ALA A 142 4.43 -19.42 5.55
CA ALA A 142 5.46 -19.88 6.49
C ALA A 142 6.60 -20.63 5.79
N ALA A 143 6.30 -21.40 4.74
CA ALA A 143 7.30 -22.12 3.95
C ALA A 143 8.27 -21.17 3.22
N LEU A 144 7.85 -19.95 2.90
CA LEU A 144 8.72 -18.94 2.28
C LEU A 144 9.77 -18.37 3.24
N ARG A 145 9.63 -18.53 4.56
CA ARG A 145 10.55 -17.91 5.55
C ARG A 145 12.02 -18.17 5.23
N SER A 146 12.40 -19.43 5.09
CA SER A 146 13.81 -19.79 4.84
C SER A 146 14.32 -19.26 3.49
N PHE A 147 13.45 -19.16 2.49
CA PHE A 147 13.77 -18.55 1.20
C PHE A 147 14.03 -17.05 1.36
N VAL A 148 13.13 -16.33 2.03
CA VAL A 148 13.25 -14.89 2.31
C VAL A 148 14.52 -14.60 3.11
N GLU A 149 14.80 -15.40 4.15
CA GLU A 149 16.00 -15.26 4.99
C GLU A 149 17.29 -15.43 4.20
N ARG A 150 17.39 -16.44 3.34
CA ARG A 150 18.58 -16.65 2.49
C ARG A 150 18.74 -15.53 1.47
N THR A 151 17.68 -15.18 0.74
CA THR A 151 17.71 -14.12 -0.27
C THR A 151 18.11 -12.78 0.36
N ALA A 152 17.54 -12.44 1.52
CA ALA A 152 17.90 -11.21 2.23
C ALA A 152 19.36 -11.21 2.69
N ASP A 153 19.87 -12.34 3.22
CA ASP A 153 21.28 -12.43 3.65
C ASP A 153 22.25 -12.34 2.48
N ASP A 154 21.96 -13.00 1.35
CA ASP A 154 22.80 -12.95 0.15
C ASP A 154 22.89 -11.54 -0.43
N LEU A 155 21.75 -10.84 -0.57
CA LEU A 155 21.72 -9.45 -0.99
C LEU A 155 22.51 -8.54 -0.04
N LEU A 156 22.23 -8.62 1.27
CA LEU A 156 22.93 -7.78 2.26
C LEU A 156 24.42 -8.07 2.36
N ARG A 157 24.86 -9.31 2.17
CA ARG A 157 26.28 -9.66 2.17
C ARG A 157 27.01 -9.00 1.00
N ALA A 158 26.40 -8.99 -0.19
CA ALA A 158 26.96 -8.33 -1.35
C ALA A 158 27.04 -6.80 -1.18
N LEU A 159 26.00 -6.18 -0.59
CA LEU A 159 25.96 -4.74 -0.33
C LEU A 159 26.95 -4.32 0.77
N ALA A 160 26.99 -5.06 1.88
CA ALA A 160 27.89 -4.78 3.00
C ALA A 160 29.37 -4.85 2.61
N ALA A 161 29.74 -5.69 1.64
CA ALA A 161 31.11 -5.75 1.10
C ALA A 161 31.54 -4.44 0.40
N ARG A 162 30.59 -3.60 -0.04
CA ARG A 162 30.83 -2.27 -0.63
C ARG A 162 30.89 -1.15 0.41
N GLY A 163 30.43 -1.41 1.64
CA GLY A 163 30.41 -0.46 2.74
C GLY A 163 29.19 0.46 2.75
N GLU A 164 28.71 0.89 1.60
CA GLU A 164 27.51 1.74 1.44
C GLU A 164 26.60 1.24 0.32
N ALA A 165 25.29 1.45 0.47
CA ALA A 165 24.29 1.10 -0.53
C ALA A 165 23.00 1.91 -0.35
N ASP A 166 22.17 1.98 -1.41
CA ASP A 166 20.79 2.39 -1.32
C ASP A 166 19.92 1.20 -0.87
N LEU A 167 19.49 1.21 0.40
CA LEU A 167 18.68 0.12 0.96
C LEU A 167 17.33 -0.04 0.27
N LEU A 168 16.74 1.03 -0.27
CA LEU A 168 15.49 0.94 -1.02
C LEU A 168 15.71 0.31 -2.40
N GLY A 169 16.58 0.91 -3.21
CA GLY A 169 16.77 0.53 -4.61
C GLY A 169 17.55 -0.78 -4.78
N GLU A 170 18.58 -1.00 -3.95
CA GLU A 170 19.53 -2.12 -4.12
C GLU A 170 19.22 -3.33 -3.21
N PHE A 171 18.30 -3.17 -2.23
CA PHE A 171 17.91 -4.28 -1.35
C PHE A 171 16.41 -4.50 -1.29
N ALA A 172 15.60 -3.49 -0.90
CA ALA A 172 14.18 -3.70 -0.62
C ALA A 172 13.38 -4.04 -1.88
N TYR A 173 13.60 -3.33 -2.99
CA TYR A 173 12.98 -3.65 -4.28
C TYR A 173 13.42 -5.01 -4.81
N PRO A 174 14.72 -5.36 -4.91
CA PRO A 174 15.14 -6.69 -5.32
C PRO A 174 14.57 -7.81 -4.45
N LEU A 175 14.60 -7.67 -3.13
CA LEU A 175 14.04 -8.66 -2.22
C LEU A 175 12.53 -8.85 -2.44
N ALA A 176 11.75 -7.76 -2.48
CA ALA A 176 10.31 -7.82 -2.70
C ALA A 176 9.99 -8.48 -4.04
N THR A 177 10.74 -8.14 -5.11
CA THR A 177 10.57 -8.72 -6.44
C THR A 177 10.81 -10.23 -6.43
N VAL A 178 11.95 -10.67 -5.89
CA VAL A 178 12.30 -12.10 -5.86
C VAL A 178 11.27 -12.89 -5.03
N VAL A 179 10.81 -12.36 -3.90
CA VAL A 179 9.79 -13.01 -3.05
C VAL A 179 8.45 -13.12 -3.75
N VAL A 180 8.00 -12.08 -4.46
CA VAL A 180 6.74 -12.13 -5.21
C VAL A 180 6.86 -13.04 -6.42
N CYS A 181 7.98 -13.01 -7.14
CA CYS A 181 8.26 -13.90 -8.26
C CYS A 181 8.21 -15.37 -7.83
N GLU A 182 8.84 -15.72 -6.70
CA GLU A 182 8.78 -17.06 -6.12
C GLU A 182 7.35 -17.48 -5.79
N LEU A 183 6.58 -16.62 -5.13
CA LEU A 183 5.19 -16.91 -4.76
C LEU A 183 4.28 -17.10 -5.98
N VAL A 184 4.41 -16.23 -6.99
CA VAL A 184 3.57 -16.23 -8.21
C VAL A 184 3.94 -17.40 -9.12
N GLY A 185 5.23 -17.78 -9.13
CA GLY A 185 5.76 -18.84 -9.98
C GLY A 185 6.51 -18.30 -11.21
N VAL A 186 7.07 -17.10 -11.12
CA VAL A 186 7.99 -16.55 -12.14
C VAL A 186 9.30 -17.33 -12.09
N GLU A 187 9.72 -17.84 -13.23
CA GLU A 187 10.94 -18.66 -13.35
C GLU A 187 12.19 -17.81 -13.09
N GLU A 188 13.22 -18.43 -12.53
CA GLU A 188 14.43 -17.73 -12.10
C GLU A 188 15.06 -16.92 -13.23
N ASP A 189 15.16 -17.50 -14.42
CA ASP A 189 15.73 -16.87 -15.62
C ASP A 189 14.93 -15.64 -16.11
N ASP A 190 13.65 -15.54 -15.73
CA ASP A 190 12.77 -14.44 -16.14
C ASP A 190 12.71 -13.29 -15.11
N ARG A 191 13.22 -13.50 -13.89
CA ARG A 191 13.06 -12.55 -12.76
C ARG A 191 13.67 -11.19 -13.04
N ASP A 192 14.85 -11.14 -13.63
CA ASP A 192 15.53 -9.86 -13.95
C ASP A 192 14.70 -9.05 -14.95
N ARG A 193 14.13 -9.72 -15.96
CA ARG A 193 13.28 -9.09 -16.96
C ARG A 193 11.98 -8.55 -16.34
N VAL A 194 11.32 -9.35 -15.50
CA VAL A 194 10.11 -8.94 -14.77
C VAL A 194 10.43 -7.78 -13.84
N CYS A 195 11.56 -7.80 -13.15
CA CYS A 195 12.02 -6.71 -12.29
C CYS A 195 12.21 -5.41 -13.07
N ALA A 196 12.83 -5.47 -14.26
CA ALA A 196 13.01 -4.30 -15.13
C ALA A 196 11.65 -3.70 -15.55
N TRP A 197 10.70 -4.51 -15.97
CA TRP A 197 9.36 -4.02 -16.34
C TRP A 197 8.59 -3.41 -15.17
N ILE A 198 8.71 -3.99 -13.97
CA ILE A 198 8.08 -3.42 -12.76
C ILE A 198 8.71 -2.07 -12.43
N HIS A 199 10.02 -1.95 -12.52
CA HIS A 199 10.71 -0.68 -12.34
C HIS A 199 10.25 0.36 -13.36
N ASP A 200 10.18 0.01 -14.64
CA ASP A 200 9.70 0.88 -15.72
C ASP A 200 8.24 1.29 -15.52
N PHE A 201 7.37 0.36 -15.11
CA PHE A 201 5.97 0.65 -14.76
C PHE A 201 5.87 1.62 -13.57
N ALA A 202 6.72 1.47 -12.56
CA ALA A 202 6.67 2.29 -11.34
C ALA A 202 7.36 3.66 -11.48
N CYS A 203 8.22 3.87 -12.50
CA CYS A 203 9.01 5.10 -12.61
C CYS A 203 8.23 6.34 -13.06
N GLY A 204 6.99 6.17 -13.56
CA GLY A 204 6.14 7.28 -14.01
C GLY A 204 6.65 8.02 -15.26
N ASP A 205 7.53 7.42 -16.05
CA ASP A 205 8.13 8.02 -17.25
C ASP A 205 7.42 7.51 -18.50
N GLY A 206 6.32 8.15 -18.88
CA GLY A 206 5.63 8.10 -20.17
C GLY A 206 5.72 6.74 -20.89
N SER A 207 6.54 6.65 -21.95
CA SER A 207 6.67 5.43 -22.76
C SER A 207 7.21 4.23 -21.98
N ARG A 208 8.15 4.43 -21.05
CA ARG A 208 8.71 3.34 -20.22
C ARG A 208 7.64 2.71 -19.35
N THR A 209 6.74 3.51 -18.79
CA THR A 209 5.63 3.01 -17.97
C THR A 209 4.68 2.14 -18.81
N VAL A 210 4.40 2.56 -20.06
CA VAL A 210 3.59 1.75 -21.01
C VAL A 210 4.30 0.45 -21.35
N ASP A 211 5.59 0.49 -21.69
CA ASP A 211 6.37 -0.69 -22.05
C ASP A 211 6.49 -1.68 -20.87
N GLY A 212 6.66 -1.15 -19.65
CA GLY A 212 6.68 -1.94 -18.42
C GLY A 212 5.35 -2.67 -18.19
N LEU A 213 4.21 -1.96 -18.31
CA LEU A 213 2.88 -2.56 -18.18
C LEU A 213 2.65 -3.64 -19.24
N ALA A 214 2.96 -3.35 -20.51
CA ALA A 214 2.83 -4.28 -21.60
C ALA A 214 3.66 -5.55 -21.35
N GLY A 215 4.93 -5.39 -20.96
CA GLY A 215 5.82 -6.50 -20.63
C GLY A 215 5.30 -7.38 -19.53
N ILE A 216 4.80 -6.80 -18.41
CA ILE A 216 4.23 -7.56 -17.30
C ILE A 216 2.98 -8.33 -17.73
N VAL A 217 2.06 -7.69 -18.48
CA VAL A 217 0.81 -8.30 -18.92
C VAL A 217 1.08 -9.45 -19.89
N ASP A 218 1.92 -9.24 -20.89
CA ASP A 218 2.21 -10.26 -21.90
C ASP A 218 2.98 -11.44 -21.28
N TYR A 219 3.95 -11.18 -20.42
CA TYR A 219 4.60 -12.24 -19.63
C TYR A 219 3.60 -13.02 -18.76
N THR A 220 2.64 -12.33 -18.14
CA THR A 220 1.60 -12.98 -17.34
C THR A 220 0.78 -13.96 -18.18
N LYS A 221 0.39 -13.57 -19.39
CA LYS A 221 -0.30 -14.48 -20.35
C LYS A 221 0.55 -15.71 -20.69
N GLU A 222 1.83 -15.50 -20.97
CA GLU A 222 2.78 -16.61 -21.23
C GLU A 222 2.91 -17.54 -20.03
N LEU A 223 3.04 -16.98 -18.81
CA LEU A 223 3.12 -17.75 -17.58
C LEU A 223 1.87 -18.59 -17.34
N ILE A 224 0.68 -18.01 -17.52
CA ILE A 224 -0.60 -18.74 -17.42
C ILE A 224 -0.64 -19.90 -18.43
N ALA A 225 -0.24 -19.67 -19.69
CA ALA A 225 -0.21 -20.70 -20.72
C ALA A 225 0.76 -21.83 -20.34
N ARG A 226 1.96 -21.52 -19.85
CA ARG A 226 2.95 -22.50 -19.37
C ARG A 226 2.39 -23.32 -18.20
N ARG A 227 1.74 -22.68 -17.21
CA ARG A 227 1.17 -23.37 -16.03
C ARG A 227 -0.06 -24.21 -16.34
N ARG A 228 -0.82 -23.87 -17.38
CA ARG A 228 -1.89 -24.76 -17.89
C ARG A 228 -1.34 -26.04 -18.50
N ALA A 229 -0.23 -25.94 -19.25
CA ALA A 229 0.42 -27.08 -19.87
C ALA A 229 1.20 -27.94 -18.87
N ALA A 230 1.88 -27.32 -17.89
CA ALA A 230 2.71 -27.96 -16.89
C ALA A 230 2.50 -27.28 -15.51
N PRO A 231 1.48 -27.69 -14.73
CA PRO A 231 1.23 -27.15 -13.40
C PRO A 231 2.40 -27.42 -12.44
N THR A 232 2.67 -26.43 -11.56
CA THR A 232 3.67 -26.51 -10.48
C THR A 232 3.03 -26.13 -9.14
N GLU A 233 3.81 -26.13 -8.04
CA GLU A 233 3.32 -25.75 -6.71
C GLU A 233 3.30 -24.22 -6.48
N ASP A 234 3.08 -23.42 -7.53
CA ASP A 234 2.99 -21.97 -7.45
C ASP A 234 1.54 -21.46 -7.33
N LEU A 235 1.42 -20.12 -7.16
CA LEU A 235 0.13 -19.47 -6.99
C LEU A 235 -0.69 -19.48 -8.30
N VAL A 236 -0.05 -19.27 -9.44
CA VAL A 236 -0.75 -19.27 -10.75
C VAL A 236 -1.35 -20.64 -11.03
N SER A 237 -0.60 -21.72 -10.79
CA SER A 237 -1.12 -23.09 -10.91
C SER A 237 -2.29 -23.35 -9.96
N ALA A 238 -2.21 -22.87 -8.71
CA ALA A 238 -3.30 -22.99 -7.75
C ALA A 238 -4.56 -22.24 -8.19
N LEU A 239 -4.42 -21.04 -8.76
CA LEU A 239 -5.56 -20.25 -9.27
C LEU A 239 -6.19 -20.92 -10.49
N ILE A 240 -5.40 -21.46 -11.41
CA ILE A 240 -5.90 -22.23 -12.56
C ILE A 240 -6.64 -23.49 -12.09
N GLY A 241 -6.14 -24.15 -11.04
CA GLY A 241 -6.74 -25.35 -10.47
C GLY A 241 -8.02 -25.10 -9.68
N ALA A 242 -8.22 -23.90 -9.13
CA ALA A 242 -9.34 -23.59 -8.23
C ALA A 242 -10.73 -23.80 -8.86
N GLY A 243 -10.86 -23.67 -10.18
CA GLY A 243 -12.09 -23.97 -10.92
C GLY A 243 -12.41 -25.47 -11.02
N ARG A 244 -11.43 -26.37 -10.77
CA ARG A 244 -11.63 -27.83 -10.84
C ARG A 244 -12.27 -28.39 -9.57
N ASP A 245 -12.18 -27.67 -8.45
CA ASP A 245 -12.67 -28.08 -7.13
C ASP A 245 -14.13 -27.65 -6.88
N GLY A 246 -14.92 -27.45 -7.95
CA GLY A 246 -16.34 -27.09 -7.89
C GLY A 246 -16.60 -25.59 -7.77
N GLY A 247 -15.60 -24.74 -7.95
CA GLY A 247 -15.73 -23.28 -8.11
C GLY A 247 -15.91 -22.91 -9.61
N GLU A 248 -16.44 -21.72 -9.85
CA GLU A 248 -16.44 -21.15 -11.20
C GLU A 248 -15.00 -20.77 -11.59
N PRO A 249 -14.47 -21.27 -12.72
CA PRO A 249 -13.09 -20.95 -13.13
C PRO A 249 -12.95 -19.46 -13.45
N LEU A 250 -11.77 -18.91 -13.12
CA LEU A 250 -11.42 -17.57 -13.56
C LEU A 250 -11.24 -17.53 -15.07
N THR A 251 -11.75 -16.48 -15.70
CA THR A 251 -11.49 -16.23 -17.12
C THR A 251 -10.03 -15.88 -17.37
N GLU A 252 -9.58 -15.86 -18.61
CA GLU A 252 -8.22 -15.45 -18.99
C GLU A 252 -7.91 -14.03 -18.49
N ASP A 253 -8.80 -13.08 -18.79
CA ASP A 253 -8.64 -11.69 -18.41
C ASP A 253 -8.61 -11.51 -16.88
N GLU A 254 -9.42 -12.25 -16.13
CA GLU A 254 -9.40 -12.24 -14.67
C GLU A 254 -8.11 -12.82 -14.10
N LEU A 255 -7.60 -13.90 -14.66
CA LEU A 255 -6.31 -14.45 -14.26
C LEU A 255 -5.18 -13.44 -14.50
N VAL A 256 -5.16 -12.81 -15.68
CA VAL A 256 -4.16 -11.78 -15.99
C VAL A 256 -4.27 -10.61 -15.03
N SER A 257 -5.47 -10.06 -14.81
CA SER A 257 -5.69 -8.95 -13.87
C SER A 257 -5.27 -9.29 -12.45
N VAL A 258 -5.58 -10.49 -11.97
CA VAL A 258 -5.22 -10.94 -10.63
C VAL A 258 -3.71 -11.10 -10.49
N VAL A 259 -3.05 -11.74 -11.43
CA VAL A 259 -1.59 -11.94 -11.37
C VAL A 259 -0.86 -10.61 -11.50
N PHE A 260 -1.30 -9.73 -12.40
CA PHE A 260 -0.79 -8.37 -12.51
C PHE A 260 -0.94 -7.59 -11.19
N LEU A 261 -2.11 -7.64 -10.55
CA LEU A 261 -2.36 -7.03 -9.26
C LEU A 261 -1.38 -7.53 -8.19
N LEU A 262 -1.16 -8.84 -8.11
CA LEU A 262 -0.26 -9.45 -7.13
C LEU A 262 1.19 -9.01 -7.34
N ILE A 263 1.63 -8.93 -8.59
CA ILE A 263 2.98 -8.45 -8.93
C ILE A 263 3.12 -6.97 -8.57
N SER A 264 2.23 -6.11 -9.06
CA SER A 264 2.32 -4.66 -8.89
C SER A 264 2.18 -4.23 -7.42
N THR A 265 1.19 -4.77 -6.69
CA THR A 265 0.97 -4.43 -5.28
C THR A 265 1.86 -5.19 -4.30
N GLY A 266 2.46 -6.29 -4.73
CA GLY A 266 3.34 -7.11 -3.89
C GLY A 266 4.80 -6.66 -3.87
N ILE A 267 5.20 -5.71 -4.72
CA ILE A 267 6.59 -5.28 -4.85
C ILE A 267 6.79 -3.85 -4.36
N THR A 268 6.18 -2.86 -5.00
CA THR A 268 6.42 -1.45 -4.67
C THR A 268 6.01 -1.08 -3.25
N PRO A 269 4.78 -1.36 -2.77
CA PRO A 269 4.40 -1.00 -1.41
C PRO A 269 5.23 -1.70 -0.32
N PRO A 270 5.52 -3.01 -0.40
CA PRO A 270 6.41 -3.64 0.58
C PRO A 270 7.82 -3.07 0.58
N ALA A 271 8.43 -2.81 -0.60
CA ALA A 271 9.78 -2.25 -0.67
C ALA A 271 9.85 -0.87 0.00
N LEU A 272 8.91 0.01 -0.30
CA LEU A 272 8.81 1.32 0.33
C LEU A 272 8.56 1.20 1.83
N PHE A 273 7.65 0.32 2.26
CA PHE A 273 7.39 0.11 3.68
C PHE A 273 8.63 -0.34 4.44
N LEU A 274 9.42 -1.27 3.89
CA LEU A 274 10.66 -1.76 4.51
C LEU A 274 11.65 -0.61 4.72
N ALA A 275 11.85 0.25 3.71
CA ALA A 275 12.73 1.41 3.82
C ALA A 275 12.23 2.41 4.87
N HIS A 276 10.94 2.74 4.87
CA HIS A 276 10.34 3.63 5.86
C HIS A 276 10.37 3.04 7.28
N ALA A 277 10.20 1.72 7.44
CA ALA A 277 10.28 1.06 8.75
C ALA A 277 11.70 1.11 9.33
N VAL A 278 12.72 0.90 8.49
CA VAL A 278 14.13 1.04 8.89
C VAL A 278 14.43 2.50 9.24
N LEU A 279 13.99 3.45 8.42
CA LEU A 279 14.16 4.88 8.69
C LEU A 279 13.49 5.30 9.99
N ALA A 280 12.26 4.83 10.26
CA ALA A 280 11.56 5.11 11.50
C ALA A 280 12.33 4.65 12.73
N LEU A 281 13.06 3.52 12.65
CA LEU A 281 13.93 3.08 13.74
C LEU A 281 15.24 3.87 13.82
N PHE A 282 15.78 4.38 12.72
CA PHE A 282 16.91 5.31 12.76
C PHE A 282 16.53 6.66 13.39
N ASP A 283 15.31 7.14 13.13
CA ASP A 283 14.77 8.37 13.74
C ASP A 283 14.47 8.20 15.25
N HIS A 284 14.43 6.94 15.76
CA HIS A 284 14.16 6.60 17.18
C HIS A 284 15.25 5.68 17.74
N PRO A 285 16.47 6.21 18.00
CA PRO A 285 17.63 5.40 18.38
C PRO A 285 17.44 4.60 19.68
N GLU A 286 16.59 5.06 20.61
CA GLU A 286 16.23 4.33 21.83
C GLU A 286 15.41 3.07 21.53
N GLN A 287 14.49 3.14 20.55
CA GLN A 287 13.70 2.00 20.11
C GLN A 287 14.58 0.99 19.36
N LEU A 288 15.48 1.49 18.52
CA LEU A 288 16.45 0.66 17.82
C LEU A 288 17.40 -0.05 18.80
N ALA A 289 17.87 0.64 19.83
CA ALA A 289 18.73 0.05 20.87
C ALA A 289 17.98 -1.04 21.65
N ALA A 290 16.70 -0.82 22.00
CA ALA A 290 15.86 -1.83 22.65
C ALA A 290 15.66 -3.07 21.78
N LEU A 291 15.38 -2.89 20.46
CA LEU A 291 15.23 -3.99 19.50
C LEU A 291 16.52 -4.82 19.37
N ARG A 292 17.68 -4.16 19.35
CA ARG A 292 18.99 -4.83 19.28
C ARG A 292 19.32 -5.60 20.57
N ALA A 293 18.91 -5.06 21.73
CA ALA A 293 19.11 -5.71 23.02
C ALA A 293 18.19 -6.93 23.21
N ASP A 294 16.96 -6.85 22.70
CA ASP A 294 15.97 -7.92 22.78
C ASP A 294 15.29 -8.18 21.43
N PRO A 295 15.83 -9.05 20.57
CA PRO A 295 15.23 -9.40 19.29
C PRO A 295 13.84 -10.03 19.37
N ALA A 296 13.40 -10.51 20.55
CA ALA A 296 12.02 -11.02 20.74
C ALA A 296 10.97 -9.91 20.55
N LEU A 297 11.37 -8.65 20.69
CA LEU A 297 10.54 -7.48 20.42
C LEU A 297 10.11 -7.37 18.94
N LEU A 298 10.74 -8.07 17.99
CA LEU A 298 10.32 -8.10 16.58
C LEU A 298 8.83 -8.42 16.42
N GLY A 299 8.30 -9.31 17.26
CA GLY A 299 6.87 -9.67 17.24
C GLY A 299 5.93 -8.49 17.53
N ARG A 300 6.38 -7.49 18.30
CA ARG A 300 5.65 -6.26 18.63
C ARG A 300 6.06 -5.09 17.74
N ALA A 301 7.33 -5.00 17.38
CA ALA A 301 7.89 -3.95 16.53
C ALA A 301 7.25 -3.93 15.15
N VAL A 302 7.02 -5.09 14.52
CA VAL A 302 6.42 -5.16 13.18
C VAL A 302 5.02 -4.56 13.15
N PRO A 303 4.03 -4.96 13.98
CA PRO A 303 2.71 -4.31 13.98
C PRO A 303 2.77 -2.82 14.38
N GLU A 304 3.66 -2.41 15.31
CA GLU A 304 3.80 -1.01 15.66
C GLU A 304 4.37 -0.16 14.50
N LEU A 305 5.35 -0.67 13.78
CA LEU A 305 5.88 0.00 12.58
C LEU A 305 4.82 0.07 11.48
N LEU A 306 4.01 -0.97 11.28
CA LEU A 306 2.87 -0.94 10.36
C LEU A 306 1.87 0.15 10.76
N ARG A 307 1.54 0.25 12.04
CA ARG A 307 0.69 1.30 12.57
C ARG A 307 1.28 2.69 12.32
N ARG A 308 2.52 2.88 12.74
CA ARG A 308 3.19 4.19 12.77
C ARG A 308 3.52 4.73 11.39
N VAL A 309 3.96 3.89 10.48
CA VAL A 309 4.34 4.26 9.10
C VAL A 309 3.12 4.36 8.19
N SER A 310 2.19 3.38 8.26
CA SER A 310 0.97 3.35 7.41
C SER A 310 1.24 3.78 5.97
N LEU A 311 2.00 2.99 5.22
CA LEU A 311 2.46 3.39 3.88
C LEU A 311 1.34 3.89 2.96
N VAL A 312 0.18 3.24 2.99
CA VAL A 312 -1.06 3.74 2.37
C VAL A 312 -1.73 4.66 3.39
N ARG A 313 -1.60 5.99 3.19
CA ARG A 313 -2.15 6.99 4.11
C ARG A 313 -3.62 7.20 3.91
N ILE A 314 -4.05 7.21 2.65
CA ILE A 314 -5.44 7.43 2.22
C ILE A 314 -5.92 6.17 1.52
N GLY A 315 -7.08 5.67 1.93
CA GLY A 315 -7.71 4.49 1.32
C GLY A 315 -8.38 4.80 -0.01
N ALA A 316 -8.72 3.75 -0.75
CA ALA A 316 -9.45 3.89 -2.01
C ALA A 316 -10.81 4.57 -1.80
N SER A 317 -11.25 5.32 -2.82
CA SER A 317 -12.57 5.96 -2.84
C SER A 317 -13.70 4.93 -2.73
N MET A 318 -14.74 5.30 -2.01
CA MET A 318 -16.00 4.56 -1.87
C MET A 318 -17.15 5.50 -2.22
N TYR A 319 -18.27 4.95 -2.67
CA TYR A 319 -19.44 5.72 -3.13
C TYR A 319 -20.67 5.29 -2.38
N ALA A 320 -21.44 6.26 -1.87
CA ALA A 320 -22.71 6.00 -1.22
C ALA A 320 -23.78 5.49 -2.22
N THR A 321 -24.39 4.35 -1.94
CA THR A 321 -25.41 3.76 -2.83
C THR A 321 -26.79 4.38 -2.64
N GLU A 322 -27.01 5.08 -1.52
CA GLU A 322 -28.26 5.75 -1.14
C GLU A 322 -27.97 6.90 -0.17
N ASP A 323 -28.98 7.73 0.12
CA ASP A 323 -28.87 8.73 1.18
C ASP A 323 -28.90 8.04 2.55
N PHE A 324 -27.91 8.29 3.43
CA PHE A 324 -27.89 7.75 4.78
C PHE A 324 -27.00 8.55 5.74
N GLU A 325 -27.26 8.39 7.04
CA GLU A 325 -26.43 8.99 8.08
C GLU A 325 -25.21 8.13 8.39
N PHE A 326 -24.03 8.77 8.37
CA PHE A 326 -22.76 8.15 8.73
C PHE A 326 -21.86 9.17 9.45
N ALA A 327 -21.36 8.81 10.64
CA ALA A 327 -20.43 9.65 11.43
C ALA A 327 -20.89 11.12 11.55
N GLY A 328 -22.17 11.34 11.85
CA GLY A 328 -22.76 12.68 12.00
C GLY A 328 -23.04 13.44 10.69
N THR A 329 -22.82 12.80 9.54
CA THR A 329 -23.01 13.41 8.22
C THR A 329 -24.08 12.67 7.43
N THR A 330 -25.00 13.41 6.82
CA THR A 330 -25.92 12.84 5.83
C THR A 330 -25.18 12.70 4.51
N LEU A 331 -24.70 11.50 4.21
CA LEU A 331 -24.14 11.17 2.91
C LEU A 331 -25.23 11.08 1.85
N LYS A 332 -25.01 11.68 0.70
CA LYS A 332 -25.92 11.62 -0.44
C LYS A 332 -25.54 10.49 -1.38
N LYS A 333 -26.53 9.89 -2.04
CA LYS A 333 -26.32 8.89 -3.07
C LYS A 333 -25.31 9.40 -4.13
N GLY A 334 -24.29 8.61 -4.42
CA GLY A 334 -23.21 8.95 -5.33
C GLY A 334 -22.09 9.80 -4.71
N GLU A 335 -22.25 10.29 -3.47
CA GLU A 335 -21.22 11.05 -2.79
C GLU A 335 -20.00 10.19 -2.49
N THR A 336 -18.81 10.74 -2.71
CA THR A 336 -17.55 10.03 -2.52
C THR A 336 -17.08 10.14 -1.07
N VAL A 337 -16.66 9.02 -0.51
CA VAL A 337 -16.06 8.89 0.82
C VAL A 337 -14.69 8.25 0.70
N THR A 338 -13.71 8.76 1.42
CA THR A 338 -12.40 8.15 1.57
C THR A 338 -11.99 8.09 3.04
N VAL A 339 -11.02 7.24 3.37
CA VAL A 339 -10.57 7.01 4.74
C VAL A 339 -9.11 7.39 4.91
N ALA A 340 -8.77 8.10 5.98
CA ALA A 340 -7.38 8.43 6.33
C ALA A 340 -6.81 7.35 7.25
N LEU A 341 -6.20 6.32 6.67
CA LEU A 341 -5.65 5.17 7.40
C LEU A 341 -4.52 5.58 8.34
N LEU A 342 -3.62 6.47 7.89
CA LEU A 342 -2.55 7.01 8.73
C LEU A 342 -3.14 7.77 9.93
N ALA A 343 -4.12 8.64 9.70
CA ALA A 343 -4.77 9.38 10.77
C ALA A 343 -5.46 8.46 11.78
N ALA A 344 -6.18 7.44 11.30
CA ALA A 344 -6.82 6.44 12.16
C ALA A 344 -5.81 5.67 13.01
N ASN A 345 -4.66 5.32 12.45
CA ASN A 345 -3.58 4.64 13.16
C ASN A 345 -2.86 5.54 14.19
N HIS A 346 -3.16 6.83 14.22
CA HIS A 346 -2.68 7.81 15.22
C HIS A 346 -3.83 8.39 16.05
N ASP A 347 -4.96 7.71 16.11
CA ASP A 347 -6.12 8.17 16.87
C ASP A 347 -5.91 7.96 18.39
N ALA A 348 -5.93 9.06 19.15
CA ALA A 348 -5.76 9.00 20.59
C ALA A 348 -6.94 8.33 21.32
N GLU A 349 -8.14 8.28 20.71
CA GLU A 349 -9.26 7.53 21.27
C GLU A 349 -8.99 6.00 21.27
N GLU A 350 -8.21 5.51 20.30
CA GLU A 350 -7.84 4.08 20.20
C GLU A 350 -6.53 3.77 20.93
N TYR A 351 -5.49 4.62 20.77
CA TYR A 351 -4.12 4.30 21.23
C TYR A 351 -3.67 5.12 22.46
N GLY A 352 -4.55 5.97 23.01
CA GLY A 352 -4.25 6.81 24.16
C GLY A 352 -3.29 7.96 23.85
N GLU A 353 -2.72 8.57 24.90
CA GLU A 353 -1.83 9.73 24.80
C GLU A 353 -0.51 9.46 24.07
N THR A 354 -0.18 8.21 23.82
CA THR A 354 1.04 7.80 23.10
C THR A 354 0.77 7.41 21.65
N ALA A 355 -0.40 7.77 21.12
CA ALA A 355 -0.80 7.44 19.75
C ALA A 355 0.18 7.96 18.67
N ASP A 356 0.82 9.10 18.93
CA ASP A 356 1.80 9.76 18.07
C ASP A 356 3.24 9.23 18.21
N ARG A 357 3.50 8.35 19.20
CA ARG A 357 4.84 7.83 19.49
C ARG A 357 5.05 6.45 18.87
N LEU A 358 6.28 6.20 18.41
CA LEU A 358 6.73 4.85 18.11
C LEU A 358 7.09 4.15 19.43
N ASP A 359 6.41 3.06 19.71
CA ASP A 359 6.67 2.21 20.88
C ASP A 359 6.66 0.73 20.46
N ILE A 360 7.84 0.16 20.20
CA ILE A 360 7.99 -1.23 19.77
C ILE A 360 7.62 -2.25 20.86
N THR A 361 7.31 -1.79 22.06
CA THR A 361 6.82 -2.63 23.15
C THR A 361 5.29 -2.61 23.27
N ARG A 362 4.60 -1.78 22.46
CA ARG A 362 3.15 -1.65 22.47
C ARG A 362 2.47 -3.01 22.33
N GLU A 363 1.51 -3.25 23.19
CA GLU A 363 0.65 -4.43 23.12
C GLU A 363 -0.64 -4.08 22.39
N PHE A 364 -0.88 -4.80 21.31
CA PHE A 364 -2.15 -4.74 20.60
C PHE A 364 -3.11 -5.77 21.17
N GLY A 365 -4.40 -5.41 21.20
CA GLY A 365 -5.46 -6.31 21.58
C GLY A 365 -5.68 -7.45 20.56
N ARG A 366 -6.90 -7.97 20.46
CA ARG A 366 -7.22 -8.99 19.47
C ARG A 366 -7.15 -8.43 18.05
N GLY A 367 -6.59 -9.18 17.12
CA GLY A 367 -6.42 -8.79 15.72
C GLY A 367 -5.09 -8.07 15.48
N ASP A 368 -5.02 -7.30 14.39
CA ASP A 368 -3.78 -6.61 14.00
C ASP A 368 -3.47 -5.38 14.86
N GLY A 369 -4.50 -4.81 15.50
CA GLY A 369 -4.36 -3.60 16.29
C GLY A 369 -4.01 -2.35 15.47
N HIS A 370 -4.12 -2.41 14.14
CA HIS A 370 -3.90 -1.27 13.24
C HIS A 370 -4.67 -1.44 11.92
N LEU A 371 -4.81 -0.35 11.16
CA LEU A 371 -5.50 -0.32 9.88
C LEU A 371 -4.56 -0.21 8.65
N ALA A 372 -3.26 -0.42 8.82
CA ALA A 372 -2.29 -0.33 7.71
C ALA A 372 -2.57 -1.32 6.57
N PHE A 373 -3.22 -2.44 6.87
CA PHE A 373 -3.69 -3.42 5.89
C PHE A 373 -5.17 -3.28 5.52
N GLY A 374 -5.80 -2.16 5.88
CA GLY A 374 -7.24 -1.98 5.73
C GLY A 374 -8.07 -2.82 6.70
N HIS A 375 -9.36 -3.01 6.38
CA HIS A 375 -10.30 -3.79 7.17
C HIS A 375 -11.43 -4.35 6.29
N GLY A 376 -12.14 -5.39 6.78
CA GLY A 376 -13.30 -5.95 6.07
C GLY A 376 -12.95 -6.78 4.84
N ALA A 377 -13.82 -6.75 3.82
CA ALA A 377 -13.71 -7.59 2.63
C ALA A 377 -12.41 -7.35 1.84
N HIS A 378 -11.92 -6.12 1.83
CA HIS A 378 -10.70 -5.71 1.14
C HIS A 378 -9.44 -5.73 2.03
N TYR A 379 -9.49 -6.36 3.19
CA TYR A 379 -8.28 -6.56 4.00
C TYR A 379 -7.15 -7.14 3.16
N CYS A 380 -5.93 -6.60 3.31
CA CYS A 380 -4.78 -6.95 2.47
C CYS A 380 -4.53 -8.46 2.41
N LEU A 381 -4.51 -9.02 1.20
CA LEU A 381 -4.25 -10.45 0.98
C LEU A 381 -2.83 -10.83 1.39
N GLY A 382 -1.87 -9.94 1.12
CA GLY A 382 -0.44 -10.11 1.40
C GLY A 382 -0.04 -9.83 2.85
N ALA A 383 -0.96 -9.52 3.77
CA ALA A 383 -0.63 -9.08 5.13
C ALA A 383 0.29 -10.04 5.90
N ALA A 384 0.07 -11.36 5.79
CA ALA A 384 0.92 -12.36 6.43
C ALA A 384 2.33 -12.38 5.84
N LEU A 385 2.45 -12.28 4.50
CA LEU A 385 3.74 -12.21 3.81
C LEU A 385 4.46 -10.90 4.15
N GLY A 386 3.75 -9.78 4.15
CA GLY A 386 4.32 -8.47 4.52
C GLY A 386 4.93 -8.48 5.92
N ARG A 387 4.21 -9.05 6.92
CA ARG A 387 4.75 -9.19 8.29
C ARG A 387 5.98 -10.10 8.35
N LEU A 388 5.94 -11.23 7.63
CA LEU A 388 7.06 -12.17 7.58
C LEU A 388 8.31 -11.49 7.00
N VAL A 389 8.19 -10.86 5.82
CA VAL A 389 9.31 -10.18 5.15
C VAL A 389 9.84 -9.04 6.03
N THR A 390 8.95 -8.24 6.62
CA THR A 390 9.36 -7.15 7.52
C THR A 390 10.15 -7.68 8.72
N SER A 391 9.66 -8.75 9.37
CA SER A 391 10.36 -9.36 10.50
C SER A 391 11.77 -9.84 10.11
N VAL A 392 11.91 -10.49 8.96
CA VAL A 392 13.20 -10.96 8.45
C VAL A 392 14.14 -9.78 8.14
N VAL A 393 13.61 -8.73 7.48
CA VAL A 393 14.42 -7.56 7.11
C VAL A 393 14.92 -6.81 8.34
N LEU A 394 14.06 -6.54 9.32
CA LEU A 394 14.47 -5.86 10.54
C LEU A 394 15.52 -6.67 11.33
N ASP A 395 15.37 -8.00 11.42
CA ASP A 395 16.37 -8.87 12.03
C ASP A 395 17.70 -8.79 11.27
N GLN A 396 17.67 -8.98 9.96
CA GLN A 396 18.88 -9.06 9.13
C GLN A 396 19.62 -7.72 9.02
N VAL A 397 18.90 -6.61 8.84
CA VAL A 397 19.49 -5.28 8.61
C VAL A 397 19.91 -4.62 9.91
N LEU A 398 19.10 -4.71 10.96
CA LEU A 398 19.27 -3.89 12.17
C LEU A 398 19.78 -4.66 13.38
N VAL A 399 19.39 -5.94 13.55
CA VAL A 399 19.81 -6.77 14.68
C VAL A 399 21.12 -7.47 14.38
N ARG A 400 21.19 -8.21 13.26
CA ARG A 400 22.39 -8.97 12.90
C ARG A 400 23.53 -8.10 12.33
N ARG A 401 23.21 -6.88 11.88
CA ARG A 401 24.18 -5.89 11.38
C ARG A 401 24.07 -4.59 12.19
N PRO A 402 24.51 -4.61 13.46
CA PRO A 402 24.33 -3.46 14.36
C PRO A 402 25.09 -2.20 13.94
N GLY A 403 26.05 -2.31 12.99
CA GLY A 403 26.75 -1.17 12.39
C GLY A 403 25.92 -0.39 11.38
N THR A 404 24.80 -0.97 10.90
CA THR A 404 23.96 -0.31 9.89
C THR A 404 23.40 1.00 10.41
N ALA A 405 23.63 2.08 9.66
CA ALA A 405 23.18 3.44 9.96
C ALA A 405 22.96 4.23 8.67
N LEU A 406 22.33 5.42 8.74
CA LEU A 406 22.28 6.33 7.59
C LEU A 406 23.69 6.72 7.14
N ALA A 407 23.89 6.75 5.83
CA ALA A 407 25.15 7.21 5.21
C ALA A 407 25.14 8.72 4.96
N VAL A 408 23.98 9.38 5.00
CA VAL A 408 23.78 10.82 4.78
C VAL A 408 23.03 11.44 5.94
N GLY A 409 22.98 12.77 6.01
CA GLY A 409 22.16 13.50 6.96
C GLY A 409 20.66 13.23 6.72
N ARG A 410 19.83 13.32 7.77
CA ARG A 410 18.38 13.12 7.68
C ARG A 410 17.71 14.10 6.70
N ASP A 411 18.22 15.32 6.62
CA ASP A 411 17.79 16.41 5.75
C ASP A 411 18.26 16.28 4.29
N GLU A 412 19.19 15.37 4.02
CA GLU A 412 19.64 15.04 2.67
C GLU A 412 18.83 13.91 2.01
N LEU A 413 17.86 13.32 2.73
CA LEU A 413 17.00 12.30 2.16
C LEU A 413 16.01 12.90 1.17
N GLU A 414 15.86 12.24 0.03
CA GLU A 414 14.99 12.66 -1.05
C GLU A 414 13.63 11.95 -0.98
N PHE A 415 12.55 12.74 -1.13
CA PHE A 415 11.18 12.25 -1.12
C PHE A 415 10.47 12.68 -2.40
N GLY A 416 9.64 11.79 -2.93
CA GLY A 416 8.65 12.06 -3.96
C GLY A 416 7.23 11.93 -3.40
N HIS A 417 6.22 12.27 -4.18
CA HIS A 417 4.82 12.07 -3.81
C HIS A 417 4.03 11.52 -5.00
N TRP A 418 2.98 10.76 -4.68
CA TRP A 418 2.02 10.28 -5.66
C TRP A 418 0.70 11.04 -5.56
N PRO A 419 -0.03 11.21 -6.67
CA PRO A 419 -1.37 11.79 -6.62
C PRO A 419 -2.26 11.05 -5.62
N GLY A 420 -2.99 11.79 -4.79
CA GLY A 420 -3.92 11.23 -3.80
C GLY A 420 -3.27 10.76 -2.49
N ASP A 421 -1.94 10.78 -2.36
CA ASP A 421 -1.22 10.28 -1.18
C ASP A 421 -0.12 11.25 -0.70
N GLY A 422 0.64 10.85 0.32
CA GLY A 422 1.73 11.60 0.93
C GLY A 422 3.09 11.36 0.27
N PHE A 423 4.16 11.53 1.06
CA PHE A 423 5.53 11.40 0.59
C PHE A 423 6.06 9.96 0.67
N HIS A 424 6.89 9.60 -0.30
CA HIS A 424 7.62 8.33 -0.34
C HIS A 424 9.11 8.59 -0.50
N LEU A 425 9.92 7.79 0.18
CA LEU A 425 11.37 7.79 -0.03
C LEU A 425 11.69 7.46 -1.49
N LEU A 426 12.60 8.24 -2.08
CA LEU A 426 13.17 7.92 -3.39
C LEU A 426 14.41 7.02 -3.26
N ARG A 427 15.14 7.15 -2.15
CA ARG A 427 16.31 6.34 -1.82
C ARG A 427 16.56 6.36 -0.31
N LEU A 428 17.21 5.31 0.20
CA LEU A 428 17.64 5.23 1.60
C LEU A 428 19.14 4.84 1.67
N PRO A 429 20.06 5.80 1.56
CA PRO A 429 21.49 5.54 1.67
C PRO A 429 21.87 5.07 3.07
N VAL A 430 22.49 3.89 3.16
CA VAL A 430 22.96 3.30 4.42
C VAL A 430 24.43 2.90 4.31
N ARG A 431 25.14 2.92 5.45
CA ARG A 431 26.44 2.28 5.63
C ARG A 431 26.29 1.06 6.55
N PHE A 432 27.15 0.07 6.29
CA PHE A 432 27.16 -1.18 7.05
C PHE A 432 28.31 -1.25 8.05
#